data_95714b726b67f117c3f60c53dfd70061
#
_entry.id   95714b726b67f117c3f60c53dfd70061
#
_cell.length_a   1.000
_cell.length_b   1.000
_cell.length_c   1.000
_cell.angle_alpha   90.00
_cell.angle_beta   90.00
_cell.angle_gamma   90.00
#
_symmetry.space_group_name_H-M   'P 1'
#
loop_
_entity.id
_entity.type
_entity.pdbx_description
1 polymer ?
#
loop_
_entity_poly.entity_id
_entity_poly.type
_entity_poly.pdbx_seq_one_letter_code
_entity_poly.pdbx_strand_id
1 'polypeptide(L)' 'STHCISSAASDVYKRQAETLLSMIRENGGSLPLNDDSDPAEIAARTQMSKKVFKRSLGMLLKRGAVEITQNGVKLTGHNG' A
#
# COMPACT_ATOMS: atom_id res chain seq x y z
N SER A 1 11.45 -1.45 20.62
CA SER A 1 11.35 -0.95 20.55
C SER A 1 11.02 -0.02 20.75
N THR A 2 10.97 0.29 20.78
CA THR A 2 10.72 0.95 20.90
C THR A 2 10.37 1.94 20.87
N HIS A 3 10.12 2.51 20.87
CA HIS A 3 9.74 3.44 20.83
C HIS A 3 9.04 3.98 20.45
N CYS A 4 8.61 4.28 20.31
CA CYS A 4 8.06 4.70 19.99
C CYS A 4 7.43 5.57 19.85
N ILE A 5 7.03 6.21 19.72
CA ILE A 5 6.46 7.10 19.64
C ILE A 5 5.79 7.41 18.89
N SER A 6 5.36 7.44 18.54
CA SER A 6 4.81 7.61 17.74
C SER A 6 3.72 8.14 17.62
N SER A 7 3.31 8.58 16.80
CA SER A 7 2.18 9.20 16.66
C SER A 7 1.11 8.33 16.19
N ALA A 8 -0.07 8.53 16.57
CA ALA A 8 -1.19 7.71 16.14
C ALA A 8 -1.36 7.75 14.64
N ALA A 9 -1.07 8.91 14.04
CA ALA A 9 -1.21 9.03 12.60
C ALA A 9 -0.29 8.06 11.88
N SER A 10 0.92 7.94 12.35
CA SER A 10 1.86 7.03 11.75
C SER A 10 1.39 5.60 11.89
N ASP A 11 0.79 5.27 13.02
CA ASP A 11 0.31 3.93 13.24
C ASP A 11 -0.82 3.61 12.28
N VAL A 12 -1.70 4.54 12.02
CA VAL A 12 -2.82 4.31 11.10
C VAL A 12 -2.29 3.98 9.72
N TYR A 13 -1.36 4.76 9.23
CA TYR A 13 -0.83 4.50 7.89
C TYR A 13 -0.04 3.19 7.85
N LYS A 14 0.60 2.87 8.94
CA LYS A 14 1.34 1.64 9.01
C LYS A 14 0.39 0.46 8.87
N ARG A 15 -0.75 0.50 9.56
CA ARG A 15 -1.71 -0.55 9.45
C ARG A 15 -2.29 -0.60 8.06
N GLN A 16 -2.58 0.53 7.47
CA GLN A 16 -3.14 0.57 6.13
C GLN A 16 -2.13 0.00 5.13
N ALA A 17 -0.85 0.26 5.32
CA ALA A 17 0.16 -0.28 4.44
C ALA A 17 0.18 -1.81 4.52
N GLU A 18 0.05 -2.35 5.72
CA GLU A 18 0.02 -3.79 5.89
C GLU A 18 -1.23 -4.37 5.23
N THR A 19 -2.35 -3.72 5.42
CA THR A 19 -3.60 -4.16 4.80
C THR A 19 -3.48 -4.14 3.28
N LEU A 20 -2.91 -3.08 2.74
CA LEU A 20 -2.73 -2.96 1.30
C LEU A 20 -1.83 -4.07 0.78
N LEU A 21 -0.75 -4.35 1.48
CA LEU A 21 0.17 -5.39 1.10
C LEU A 21 -0.56 -6.74 1.06
N SER A 22 -1.39 -6.99 2.06
CA SER A 22 -2.15 -8.22 2.12
C SER A 22 -3.08 -8.33 0.92
N MET A 23 -3.74 -7.25 0.57
CA MET A 23 -4.65 -7.24 -0.57
C MET A 23 -3.90 -7.56 -1.86
N ILE A 24 -2.71 -7.00 -2.03
CA ILE A 24 -1.93 -7.26 -3.22
C ILE A 24 -1.57 -8.73 -3.28
N ARG A 25 -1.18 -9.29 -2.15
CA ARG A 25 -0.81 -10.70 -2.10
C ARG A 25 -2.00 -11.59 -2.47
N GLU A 26 -3.16 -11.26 -1.92
CA GLU A 26 -4.34 -12.05 -2.18
C GLU A 26 -4.79 -11.91 -3.62
N ASN A 27 -4.40 -10.84 -4.28
CA ASN A 27 -4.77 -10.63 -5.66
C ASN A 27 -3.72 -11.22 -6.61
N GLY A 28 -2.96 -12.13 -6.16
CA GLY A 28 -1.98 -12.76 -7.02
C GLY A 28 -0.64 -12.06 -7.03
N GLY A 29 -0.40 -11.16 -6.12
CA GLY A 29 0.87 -10.47 -6.06
C GLY A 29 0.89 -9.18 -6.85
N SER A 30 -0.24 -8.75 -7.38
CA SER A 30 -0.29 -7.49 -8.11
C SER A 30 -1.66 -6.87 -7.94
N LEU A 31 -1.75 -5.58 -8.20
CA LEU A 31 -3.00 -4.88 -8.02
C LEU A 31 -3.08 -3.86 -9.15
N PRO A 32 -4.15 -3.85 -9.91
CA PRO A 32 -4.27 -2.94 -11.06
C PRO A 32 -4.62 -1.53 -10.62
N LEU A 33 -3.86 -0.97 -9.70
CA LEU A 33 -4.07 0.37 -9.21
C LEU A 33 -2.72 1.01 -9.00
N ASN A 34 -2.66 2.32 -9.18
CA ASN A 34 -1.46 3.05 -8.87
C ASN A 34 -1.90 4.40 -8.32
N ASP A 35 -0.94 5.28 -8.05
CA ASP A 35 -1.29 6.54 -7.41
C ASP A 35 -2.02 7.49 -8.36
N ASP A 36 -2.16 7.09 -9.63
CA ASP A 36 -2.86 7.91 -10.58
C ASP A 36 -4.26 7.36 -10.82
N SER A 37 -4.63 6.29 -10.21
CA SER A 37 -5.93 5.69 -10.45
C SER A 37 -7.02 6.57 -9.86
N ASP A 38 -8.26 6.37 -10.35
CA ASP A 38 -9.37 7.12 -9.86
C ASP A 38 -9.59 6.86 -8.41
N PRO A 39 -9.91 7.87 -7.62
CA PRO A 39 -10.19 7.65 -6.20
C PRO A 39 -11.37 6.70 -5.97
N ALA A 40 -12.34 6.74 -6.88
CA ALA A 40 -13.48 5.84 -6.75
C ALA A 40 -13.04 4.38 -6.92
N GLU A 41 -12.16 4.16 -7.88
CA GLU A 41 -11.67 2.83 -8.15
C GLU A 41 -10.80 2.35 -6.98
N ILE A 42 -9.95 3.22 -6.48
CA ILE A 42 -9.09 2.88 -5.36
C ILE A 42 -9.95 2.51 -4.15
N ALA A 43 -10.96 3.31 -3.87
CA ALA A 43 -11.82 3.05 -2.73
C ALA A 43 -12.59 1.74 -2.91
N ALA A 44 -13.02 1.48 -4.13
CA ALA A 44 -13.80 0.28 -4.40
C ALA A 44 -12.95 -0.99 -4.23
N ARG A 45 -11.67 -0.89 -4.58
CA ARG A 45 -10.83 -2.07 -4.52
C ARG A 45 -10.11 -2.24 -3.20
N THR A 46 -9.70 -1.15 -2.57
CA THR A 46 -8.93 -1.22 -1.34
C THR A 46 -9.69 -0.72 -0.13
N GLN A 47 -10.82 -0.06 -0.38
CA GLN A 47 -11.62 0.52 0.69
C GLN A 47 -10.83 1.59 1.42
N MET A 48 -9.91 2.23 0.73
CA MET A 48 -9.14 3.33 1.28
C MET A 48 -9.31 4.52 0.36
N SER A 49 -9.23 5.71 0.91
CA SER A 49 -9.29 6.90 0.07
C SER A 49 -7.98 7.00 -0.70
N LYS A 50 -7.98 7.76 -1.77
CA LYS A 50 -6.78 7.92 -2.58
C LYS A 50 -5.63 8.43 -1.74
N LYS A 51 -5.92 9.32 -0.81
CA LYS A 51 -4.89 9.88 0.05
C LYS A 51 -4.23 8.79 0.88
N VAL A 52 -5.03 7.95 1.51
CA VAL A 52 -4.51 6.87 2.34
C VAL A 52 -3.80 5.83 1.48
N PHE A 53 -4.36 5.54 0.32
CA PHE A 53 -3.76 4.59 -0.60
C PHE A 53 -2.37 5.05 -1.01
N LYS A 54 -2.25 6.31 -1.43
CA LYS A 54 -0.97 6.83 -1.85
C LYS A 54 0.04 6.78 -0.72
N ARG A 55 -0.39 7.12 0.47
CA ARG A 55 0.52 7.13 1.61
C ARG A 55 1.00 5.71 1.92
N SER A 56 0.07 4.77 1.97
CA SER A 56 0.40 3.38 2.24
C SER A 56 1.29 2.82 1.16
N LEU A 57 0.98 3.13 -0.09
CA LEU A 57 1.78 2.67 -1.21
C LEU A 57 3.19 3.21 -1.11
N GLY A 58 3.33 4.48 -0.77
CA GLY A 58 4.64 5.08 -0.59
C GLY A 58 5.45 4.38 0.48
N MET A 59 4.81 4.00 1.58
CA MET A 59 5.49 3.29 2.65
C MET A 59 5.98 1.93 2.16
N LEU A 60 5.15 1.22 1.40
CA LEU A 60 5.54 -0.07 0.88
C LEU A 60 6.67 0.05 -0.15
N LEU A 61 6.63 1.11 -0.95
CA LEU A 61 7.68 1.34 -1.93
C LEU A 61 9.00 1.63 -1.20
N LYS A 62 8.93 2.38 -0.13
CA LYS A 62 10.12 2.71 0.62
C LYS A 62 10.69 1.46 1.25
N ARG A 63 9.85 0.53 1.67
CA ARG A 63 10.31 -0.70 2.26
C ARG A 63 10.84 -1.67 1.21
N GLY A 64 10.51 -1.42 -0.05
CA GLY A 64 10.88 -2.34 -1.11
C GLY A 64 9.98 -3.55 -1.19
N ALA A 65 8.80 -3.47 -0.61
CA ALA A 65 7.89 -4.59 -0.62
C ALA A 65 7.10 -4.68 -1.92
N VAL A 66 6.92 -3.56 -2.60
CA VAL A 66 6.16 -3.54 -3.85
C VAL A 66 6.84 -2.59 -4.82
N GLU A 67 6.44 -2.66 -6.06
CA GLU A 67 6.96 -1.73 -7.06
C GLU A 67 5.82 -1.32 -7.99
N ILE A 68 5.96 -0.20 -8.62
CA ILE A 68 4.95 0.31 -9.51
C ILE A 68 5.30 -0.11 -10.93
N THR A 69 4.34 -0.66 -11.63
CA THR A 69 4.54 -1.10 -13.01
C THR A 69 3.49 -0.44 -13.89
N GLN A 70 3.56 -0.70 -15.17
CA GLN A 70 2.59 -0.13 -16.08
C GLN A 70 1.21 -0.65 -15.79
N ASN A 71 1.10 -1.83 -15.24
CA ASN A 71 -0.20 -2.40 -14.96
C ASN A 71 -0.67 -2.08 -13.55
N GLY A 72 0.12 -1.40 -12.78
CA GLY A 72 -0.26 -1.06 -11.42
C GLY A 72 0.86 -1.41 -10.47
N VAL A 73 0.49 -1.88 -9.28
CA VAL A 73 1.47 -2.18 -8.24
C VAL A 73 1.59 -3.69 -8.14
N LYS A 74 2.79 -4.17 -7.94
CA LYS A 74 2.97 -5.62 -7.75
C LYS A 74 4.03 -5.85 -6.68
N LEU A 75 4.03 -7.03 -6.11
CA LEU A 75 5.02 -7.41 -5.12
C LEU A 75 6.37 -7.58 -5.82
N THR A 76 7.44 -7.18 -5.13
CA THR A 76 8.75 -7.25 -5.73
C THR A 76 9.33 -8.65 -5.69
N GLY A 77 8.76 -9.45 -4.89
CA GLY A 77 9.30 -10.81 -4.81
C GLY A 77 10.44 -10.93 -3.91
N HIS A 78 10.91 -9.90 -3.31
CA HIS A 78 12.04 -9.95 -2.63
C HIS A 78 11.73 -10.23 -1.36
N ASN A 79 11.09 -10.28 -0.83
CA ASN A 79 10.72 -10.50 0.28
C ASN A 79 11.58 -10.47 1.21
N GLY A 80 12.04 -10.21 1.24
CA GLY A 80 12.84 -10.25 2.25
C GLY A 80 12.48 -10.55 3.41
#